data_ad8d4f835b485ec64bdf913b8181fc39
#
_entry.id   ad8d4f835b485ec64bdf913b8181fc39
#
_cell.length_a   1.000
_cell.length_b   1.000
_cell.length_c   1.000
_cell.angle_alpha   90.00
_cell.angle_beta   90.00
_cell.angle_gamma   90.00
#
_symmetry.space_group_name_H-M   'P 1'
#
loop_
_entity.id
_entity.type
_entity.pdbx_description
1 polymer ?
#
loop_
_entity_poly.entity_id
_entity_poly.type
_entity_poly.pdbx_seq_one_letter_code
_entity_poly.pdbx_strand_id
1 'polypeptide(L)'
;MRKSHKEELFSAAFRLFILHGYDGVSFSDIEKATGMSRGAIFHYVNTKQDLFRQVVEMFVIDKQSIDMKIKYGKDTSLRDFIGAYAQGVKRTMKEVRQIIGEDVSMAAGSRAYLNIIQQVATLVPDLFKLYQQCMDREQQVWQQVITRAIERREIQSEIDVELLAQTFIALFYGRAYRDSLSTGLDADLLKRQMLQLYEVIALK
;
A
#
# COMPACT_ATOMS: atom_id res chain seq x y z
N MET A 1 -18.54 -16.37 -4.53
CA MET A 1 -17.59 -17.31 -5.17
C MET A 1 -16.72 -17.95 -4.10
N ARG A 2 -16.52 -19.27 -4.14
CA ARG A 2 -15.62 -19.97 -3.23
C ARG A 2 -14.17 -19.60 -3.61
N LYS A 3 -13.37 -19.17 -2.64
CA LYS A 3 -11.93 -18.87 -2.87
C LYS A 3 -11.23 -20.14 -3.35
N SER A 4 -10.22 -20.00 -4.20
CA SER A 4 -9.39 -21.14 -4.58
C SER A 4 -8.51 -21.55 -3.38
N HIS A 5 -8.09 -22.82 -3.31
CA HIS A 5 -7.17 -23.28 -2.27
C HIS A 5 -5.87 -22.47 -2.21
N LYS A 6 -5.40 -21.98 -3.35
CA LYS A 6 -4.23 -21.06 -3.42
C LYS A 6 -4.52 -19.73 -2.73
N GLU A 7 -5.68 -19.13 -2.99
CA GLU A 7 -6.09 -17.87 -2.36
C GLU A 7 -6.31 -18.03 -0.85
N GLU A 8 -6.84 -19.16 -0.41
CA GLU A 8 -7.00 -19.50 1.01
C GLU A 8 -5.64 -19.61 1.70
N LEU A 9 -4.71 -20.38 1.10
CA LEU A 9 -3.33 -20.53 1.59
C LEU A 9 -2.64 -19.16 1.69
N PHE A 10 -2.67 -18.36 0.62
CA PHE A 10 -1.96 -17.10 0.56
C PHE A 10 -2.54 -16.06 1.52
N SER A 11 -3.86 -16.00 1.67
CA SER A 11 -4.50 -15.11 2.65
C SER A 11 -4.15 -15.49 4.08
N ALA A 12 -4.16 -16.78 4.42
CA ALA A 12 -3.79 -17.27 5.74
C ALA A 12 -2.30 -17.03 6.03
N ALA A 13 -1.42 -17.33 5.08
CA ALA A 13 0.02 -17.09 5.21
C ALA A 13 0.33 -15.59 5.36
N PHE A 14 -0.32 -14.72 4.57
CA PHE A 14 -0.17 -13.28 4.71
C PHE A 14 -0.59 -12.78 6.09
N ARG A 15 -1.75 -13.24 6.60
CA ARG A 15 -2.20 -12.91 7.96
C ARG A 15 -1.16 -13.30 9.01
N LEU A 16 -0.61 -14.51 8.92
CA LEU A 16 0.41 -14.96 9.87
C LEU A 16 1.68 -14.11 9.77
N PHE A 17 2.21 -13.91 8.57
CA PHE A 17 3.44 -13.13 8.38
C PHE A 17 3.30 -11.67 8.82
N ILE A 18 2.17 -11.02 8.53
CA ILE A 18 1.96 -9.62 8.91
C ILE A 18 1.82 -9.44 10.42
N LEU A 19 1.25 -10.43 11.13
CA LEU A 19 1.03 -10.37 12.58
C LEU A 19 2.25 -10.82 13.39
N HIS A 20 2.98 -11.82 12.91
CA HIS A 20 4.05 -12.49 13.68
C HIS A 20 5.45 -12.31 13.07
N GLY A 21 5.55 -11.67 11.90
CA GLY A 21 6.80 -11.53 11.16
C GLY A 21 7.22 -12.85 10.48
N TYR A 22 8.23 -12.76 9.61
CA TYR A 22 8.72 -13.92 8.86
C TYR A 22 9.23 -15.03 9.78
N ASP A 23 10.09 -14.67 10.76
CA ASP A 23 10.73 -15.67 11.63
C ASP A 23 9.76 -16.30 12.62
N GLY A 24 8.72 -15.59 13.02
CA GLY A 24 7.69 -16.06 13.94
C GLY A 24 6.68 -17.03 13.35
N VAL A 25 6.77 -17.37 12.05
CA VAL A 25 5.83 -18.27 11.35
C VAL A 25 6.53 -19.52 10.88
N SER A 26 5.97 -20.69 11.22
CA SER A 26 6.39 -22.00 10.71
C SER A 26 5.37 -22.58 9.72
N PHE A 27 5.77 -23.60 8.96
CA PHE A 27 4.82 -24.35 8.14
C PHE A 27 3.72 -25.03 8.96
N SER A 28 4.03 -25.44 10.19
CA SER A 28 3.02 -26.01 11.10
C SER A 28 1.92 -25.01 11.48
N ASP A 29 2.27 -23.72 11.59
CA ASP A 29 1.27 -22.66 11.84
C ASP A 29 0.41 -22.45 10.61
N ILE A 30 0.99 -22.52 9.41
CA ILE A 30 0.26 -22.41 8.14
C ILE A 30 -0.68 -23.61 7.94
N GLU A 31 -0.21 -24.84 8.24
CA GLU A 31 -1.03 -26.07 8.21
C GLU A 31 -2.26 -25.93 9.14
N LYS A 32 -2.05 -25.45 10.36
CA LYS A 32 -3.13 -25.22 11.32
C LYS A 32 -4.12 -24.15 10.86
N ALA A 33 -3.61 -23.05 10.28
CA ALA A 33 -4.45 -21.93 9.85
C ALA A 33 -5.28 -22.24 8.59
N THR A 34 -4.77 -23.16 7.73
CA THR A 34 -5.42 -23.48 6.45
C THR A 34 -6.15 -24.81 6.45
N GLY A 35 -5.86 -25.72 7.39
CA GLY A 35 -6.28 -27.11 7.35
C GLY A 35 -5.63 -27.94 6.23
N MET A 36 -4.65 -27.39 5.52
CA MET A 36 -3.94 -28.07 4.45
C MET A 36 -2.80 -28.92 5.00
N SER A 37 -2.55 -30.07 4.40
CA SER A 37 -1.34 -30.84 4.70
C SER A 37 -0.10 -30.17 4.13
N ARG A 38 1.06 -30.43 4.72
CA ARG A 38 2.34 -29.91 4.24
C ARG A 38 2.59 -30.22 2.76
N GLY A 39 2.27 -31.43 2.31
CA GLY A 39 2.38 -31.81 0.90
C GLY A 39 1.48 -30.96 -0.02
N ALA A 40 0.27 -30.63 0.42
CA ALA A 40 -0.61 -29.75 -0.33
C ALA A 40 -0.09 -28.31 -0.41
N ILE A 41 0.58 -27.81 0.65
CA ILE A 41 1.23 -26.49 0.64
C ILE A 41 2.41 -26.48 -0.32
N PHE A 42 3.26 -27.52 -0.28
CA PHE A 42 4.42 -27.65 -1.17
C PHE A 42 4.06 -27.86 -2.65
N HIS A 43 2.80 -28.14 -2.96
CA HIS A 43 2.32 -28.08 -4.35
C HIS A 43 2.30 -26.65 -4.91
N TYR A 44 2.16 -25.61 -4.05
CA TYR A 44 2.11 -24.20 -4.46
C TYR A 44 3.43 -23.45 -4.28
N VAL A 45 4.27 -23.86 -3.35
CA VAL A 45 5.51 -23.16 -2.97
C VAL A 45 6.60 -24.15 -2.60
N ASN A 46 7.88 -23.78 -2.84
CA ASN A 46 9.00 -24.64 -2.55
C ASN A 46 9.60 -24.44 -1.15
N THR A 47 9.56 -23.20 -0.65
CA THR A 47 10.15 -22.81 0.63
C THR A 47 9.26 -21.81 1.36
N LYS A 48 9.53 -21.60 2.65
CA LYS A 48 8.87 -20.52 3.42
C LYS A 48 9.18 -19.14 2.82
N GLN A 49 10.40 -18.93 2.33
CA GLN A 49 10.79 -17.68 1.69
C GLN A 49 10.05 -17.47 0.36
N ASP A 50 9.85 -18.53 -0.42
CA ASP A 50 9.07 -18.48 -1.65
C ASP A 50 7.60 -18.12 -1.34
N LEU A 51 7.01 -18.75 -0.31
CA LEU A 51 5.66 -18.40 0.14
C LEU A 51 5.59 -16.94 0.60
N PHE A 52 6.53 -16.49 1.44
CA PHE A 52 6.59 -15.10 1.89
C PHE A 52 6.69 -14.13 0.72
N ARG A 53 7.58 -14.40 -0.24
CA ARG A 53 7.75 -13.62 -1.45
C ARG A 53 6.45 -13.47 -2.22
N GLN A 54 5.78 -14.58 -2.55
CA GLN A 54 4.54 -14.58 -3.35
C GLN A 54 3.40 -13.86 -2.64
N VAL A 55 3.22 -14.03 -1.32
CA VAL A 55 2.15 -13.35 -0.59
C VAL A 55 2.42 -11.86 -0.42
N VAL A 56 3.67 -11.45 -0.23
CA VAL A 56 4.02 -10.03 -0.14
C VAL A 56 3.88 -9.36 -1.50
N GLU A 57 4.30 -10.01 -2.58
CA GLU A 57 4.08 -9.52 -3.94
C GLU A 57 2.58 -9.25 -4.18
N MET A 58 1.73 -10.24 -3.94
CA MET A 58 0.28 -10.16 -4.17
C MET A 58 -0.44 -9.13 -3.27
N PHE A 59 -0.14 -9.10 -1.99
CA PHE A 59 -0.92 -8.32 -1.00
C PHE A 59 -0.30 -6.97 -0.63
N VAL A 60 0.98 -6.77 -0.94
CA VAL A 60 1.69 -5.53 -0.64
C VAL A 60 2.11 -4.83 -1.93
N ILE A 61 2.98 -5.43 -2.75
CA ILE A 61 3.59 -4.76 -3.89
C ILE A 61 2.55 -4.40 -4.95
N ASP A 62 1.75 -5.36 -5.39
CA ASP A 62 0.69 -5.14 -6.39
C ASP A 62 -0.32 -4.08 -5.94
N LYS A 63 -0.58 -4.02 -4.62
CA LYS A 63 -1.50 -3.03 -4.03
C LYS A 63 -0.88 -1.65 -3.86
N GLN A 64 0.45 -1.53 -3.88
CA GLN A 64 1.14 -0.24 -3.82
C GLN A 64 1.23 0.45 -5.18
N SER A 65 1.15 -0.28 -6.29
CA SER A 65 1.15 0.34 -7.62
C SER A 65 0.05 1.40 -7.73
N ILE A 66 0.45 2.63 -8.06
CA ILE A 66 -0.48 3.76 -8.19
C ILE A 66 -1.51 3.53 -9.30
N ASP A 67 -1.10 2.86 -10.38
CA ASP A 67 -1.96 2.53 -11.52
C ASP A 67 -3.06 1.51 -11.15
N MET A 68 -2.83 0.69 -10.11
CA MET A 68 -3.82 -0.22 -9.53
C MET A 68 -4.68 0.46 -8.45
N LYS A 69 -4.07 1.37 -7.69
CA LYS A 69 -4.74 2.09 -6.61
C LYS A 69 -5.83 3.02 -7.10
N ILE A 70 -5.59 3.76 -8.17
CA ILE A 70 -6.45 4.85 -8.61
C ILE A 70 -6.67 4.83 -10.12
N LYS A 71 -7.86 5.29 -10.51
CA LYS A 71 -8.16 5.58 -11.91
C LYS A 71 -7.99 7.08 -12.14
N TYR A 72 -7.16 7.45 -13.07
CA TYR A 72 -6.94 8.83 -13.49
C TYR A 72 -6.67 8.88 -14.99
N GLY A 73 -6.92 10.02 -15.60
CA GLY A 73 -6.73 10.24 -17.03
C GLY A 73 -6.04 11.57 -17.31
N LYS A 74 -5.85 11.87 -18.60
CA LYS A 74 -5.25 13.15 -19.01
C LYS A 74 -6.06 14.35 -18.51
N ASP A 75 -7.37 14.19 -18.37
CA ASP A 75 -8.29 15.29 -17.98
C ASP A 75 -8.58 15.37 -16.47
N THR A 76 -7.98 14.49 -15.68
CA THR A 76 -8.12 14.52 -14.23
C THR A 76 -7.44 15.75 -13.65
N SER A 77 -8.20 16.59 -12.92
CA SER A 77 -7.66 17.75 -12.19
C SER A 77 -6.77 17.28 -11.02
N LEU A 78 -5.86 18.13 -10.55
CA LEU A 78 -5.08 17.83 -9.34
C LEU A 78 -5.98 17.62 -8.13
N ARG A 79 -7.05 18.42 -8.01
CA ARG A 79 -8.06 18.27 -6.96
C ARG A 79 -8.73 16.90 -6.98
N ASP A 80 -9.17 16.44 -8.15
CA ASP A 80 -9.81 15.14 -8.31
C ASP A 80 -8.82 13.98 -8.09
N PHE A 81 -7.58 14.16 -8.55
CA PHE A 81 -6.52 13.20 -8.33
C PHE A 81 -6.23 12.98 -6.83
N ILE A 82 -6.16 14.06 -6.04
CA ILE A 82 -6.04 13.99 -4.57
C ILE A 82 -7.19 13.18 -3.97
N GLY A 83 -8.42 13.43 -4.45
CA GLY A 83 -9.60 12.68 -4.02
C GLY A 83 -9.49 11.19 -4.34
N ALA A 84 -9.12 10.86 -5.57
CA ALA A 84 -8.94 9.47 -6.02
C ALA A 84 -7.81 8.78 -5.27
N TYR A 85 -6.70 9.47 -5.00
CA TYR A 85 -5.57 8.96 -4.24
C TYR A 85 -5.98 8.54 -2.82
N ALA A 86 -6.64 9.44 -2.08
CA ALA A 86 -7.11 9.14 -0.72
C ALA A 86 -8.13 7.98 -0.70
N GLN A 87 -9.02 7.90 -1.69
CA GLN A 87 -9.94 6.78 -1.83
C GLN A 87 -9.22 5.46 -2.14
N GLY A 88 -8.17 5.51 -2.96
CA GLY A 88 -7.30 4.36 -3.22
C GLY A 88 -6.64 3.84 -1.95
N VAL A 89 -6.06 4.74 -1.16
CA VAL A 89 -5.48 4.43 0.16
C VAL A 89 -6.52 3.79 1.08
N LYS A 90 -7.72 4.38 1.20
CA LYS A 90 -8.81 3.86 2.03
C LYS A 90 -9.23 2.45 1.62
N ARG A 91 -9.32 2.19 0.31
CA ARG A 91 -9.66 0.87 -0.24
C ARG A 91 -8.59 -0.17 0.09
N THR A 92 -7.31 0.15 -0.16
CA THR A 92 -6.19 -0.75 0.16
C THR A 92 -6.18 -1.11 1.65
N MET A 93 -6.38 -0.13 2.53
CA MET A 93 -6.44 -0.39 3.98
C MET A 93 -7.62 -1.28 4.36
N LYS A 94 -8.78 -1.09 3.74
CA LYS A 94 -9.96 -1.94 3.96
C LYS A 94 -9.67 -3.40 3.53
N GLU A 95 -9.04 -3.59 2.37
CA GLU A 95 -8.69 -4.92 1.86
C GLU A 95 -7.69 -5.62 2.78
N VAL A 96 -6.65 -4.91 3.23
CA VAL A 96 -5.66 -5.45 4.19
C VAL A 96 -6.36 -5.83 5.50
N ARG A 97 -7.24 -4.97 6.03
CA ARG A 97 -8.00 -5.27 7.25
C ARG A 97 -8.88 -6.52 7.12
N GLN A 98 -9.53 -6.71 5.98
CA GLN A 98 -10.34 -7.92 5.75
C GLN A 98 -9.51 -9.21 5.80
N ILE A 99 -8.23 -9.16 5.44
CA ILE A 99 -7.33 -10.32 5.50
C ILE A 99 -6.78 -10.50 6.91
N ILE A 100 -6.36 -9.43 7.56
CA ILE A 100 -5.77 -9.48 8.91
C ILE A 100 -6.83 -9.91 9.95
N GLY A 101 -8.06 -9.48 9.76
CA GLY A 101 -9.19 -9.76 10.66
C GLY A 101 -9.62 -8.51 11.45
N GLU A 102 -10.90 -8.48 11.82
CA GLU A 102 -11.49 -7.34 12.53
C GLU A 102 -11.11 -7.31 14.03
N ASP A 103 -10.62 -8.42 14.55
CA ASP A 103 -10.06 -8.58 15.90
C ASP A 103 -8.77 -7.79 16.12
N VAL A 104 -8.07 -7.41 15.03
CA VAL A 104 -6.85 -6.59 15.06
C VAL A 104 -7.23 -5.11 14.99
N SER A 105 -6.73 -4.30 15.92
CA SER A 105 -6.97 -2.85 15.88
C SER A 105 -6.36 -2.21 14.62
N MET A 106 -6.94 -1.08 14.17
CA MET A 106 -6.43 -0.34 13.00
C MET A 106 -4.96 0.06 13.16
N ALA A 107 -4.58 0.52 14.33
CA ALA A 107 -3.19 0.87 14.63
C ALA A 107 -2.25 -0.34 14.55
N ALA A 108 -2.65 -1.47 15.13
CA ALA A 108 -1.86 -2.70 15.06
C ALA A 108 -1.71 -3.19 13.62
N GLY A 109 -2.78 -3.18 12.83
CA GLY A 109 -2.74 -3.52 11.41
C GLY A 109 -1.83 -2.59 10.60
N SER A 110 -1.89 -1.28 10.85
CA SER A 110 -1.02 -0.30 10.18
C SER A 110 0.45 -0.51 10.53
N ARG A 111 0.78 -0.76 11.81
CA ARG A 111 2.17 -1.08 12.21
C ARG A 111 2.66 -2.37 11.57
N ALA A 112 1.83 -3.41 11.59
CA ALA A 112 2.16 -4.70 11.01
C ALA A 112 2.43 -4.59 9.50
N TYR A 113 1.65 -3.77 8.79
CA TYR A 113 1.86 -3.48 7.38
C TYR A 113 3.18 -2.75 7.10
N LEU A 114 3.52 -1.75 7.91
CA LEU A 114 4.81 -1.05 7.78
C LEU A 114 5.99 -2.00 8.10
N ASN A 115 5.85 -2.83 9.12
CA ASN A 115 6.90 -3.80 9.49
C ASN A 115 7.17 -4.83 8.40
N ILE A 116 6.15 -5.32 7.70
CA ILE A 116 6.36 -6.31 6.62
C ILE A 116 7.15 -5.70 5.45
N ILE A 117 6.94 -4.42 5.14
CA ILE A 117 7.73 -3.71 4.12
C ILE A 117 9.20 -3.65 4.52
N GLN A 118 9.52 -3.40 5.81
CA GLN A 118 10.90 -3.40 6.30
C GLN A 118 11.55 -4.79 6.19
N GLN A 119 10.80 -5.84 6.48
CA GLN A 119 11.29 -7.21 6.35
C GLN A 119 11.60 -7.58 4.90
N VAL A 120 10.82 -7.09 3.94
CA VAL A 120 11.05 -7.32 2.50
C VAL A 120 12.43 -6.83 2.08
N ALA A 121 12.86 -5.66 2.55
CA ALA A 121 14.18 -5.10 2.20
C ALA A 121 15.34 -6.03 2.59
N THR A 122 15.19 -6.76 3.69
CA THR A 122 16.23 -7.67 4.21
C THR A 122 16.10 -9.08 3.66
N LEU A 123 14.87 -9.61 3.56
CA LEU A 123 14.63 -11.01 3.27
C LEU A 123 14.50 -11.31 1.76
N VAL A 124 14.02 -10.34 0.98
CA VAL A 124 13.73 -10.52 -0.46
C VAL A 124 14.15 -9.27 -1.24
N PRO A 125 15.47 -9.03 -1.42
CA PRO A 125 15.97 -7.79 -2.04
C PRO A 125 15.42 -7.51 -3.45
N ASP A 126 15.15 -8.57 -4.23
CA ASP A 126 14.58 -8.41 -5.58
C ASP A 126 13.14 -7.86 -5.52
N LEU A 127 12.36 -8.30 -4.55
CA LEU A 127 11.01 -7.79 -4.32
C LEU A 127 11.05 -6.35 -3.80
N PHE A 128 12.06 -6.01 -3.02
CA PHE A 128 12.28 -4.64 -2.57
C PHE A 128 12.58 -3.68 -3.72
N LYS A 129 13.31 -4.12 -4.76
CA LYS A 129 13.49 -3.34 -5.99
C LYS A 129 12.16 -3.06 -6.70
N LEU A 130 11.25 -4.05 -6.76
CA LEU A 130 9.91 -3.84 -7.32
C LEU A 130 9.12 -2.81 -6.50
N TYR A 131 9.22 -2.87 -5.18
CA TYR A 131 8.62 -1.86 -4.30
C TYR A 131 9.17 -0.46 -4.58
N GLN A 132 10.48 -0.31 -4.73
CA GLN A 132 11.12 0.96 -5.10
C GLN A 132 10.62 1.47 -6.46
N GLN A 133 10.50 0.61 -7.46
CA GLN A 133 9.92 0.98 -8.75
C GLN A 133 8.47 1.47 -8.64
N CYS A 134 7.67 0.88 -7.75
CA CYS A 134 6.32 1.39 -7.47
C CYS A 134 6.35 2.80 -6.87
N MET A 135 7.30 3.08 -5.97
CA MET A 135 7.48 4.42 -5.37
C MET A 135 7.94 5.45 -6.42
N ASP A 136 8.91 5.08 -7.27
CA ASP A 136 9.37 5.94 -8.38
C ASP A 136 8.24 6.24 -9.35
N ARG A 137 7.44 5.23 -9.69
CA ARG A 137 6.26 5.37 -10.54
C ARG A 137 5.22 6.29 -9.91
N GLU A 138 4.98 6.18 -8.61
CA GLU A 138 4.08 7.07 -7.87
C GLU A 138 4.55 8.52 -7.97
N GLN A 139 5.83 8.78 -7.77
CA GLN A 139 6.40 10.13 -7.90
C GLN A 139 6.23 10.68 -9.32
N GLN A 140 6.52 9.89 -10.35
CA GLN A 140 6.33 10.29 -11.75
C GLN A 140 4.87 10.65 -12.05
N VAL A 141 3.92 9.89 -11.53
CA VAL A 141 2.48 10.17 -11.72
C VAL A 141 2.08 11.49 -11.05
N TRP A 142 2.52 11.73 -9.81
CA TRP A 142 2.29 13.00 -9.14
C TRP A 142 2.86 14.18 -9.95
N GLN A 143 4.12 14.07 -10.42
CA GLN A 143 4.75 15.10 -11.26
C GLN A 143 3.93 15.37 -12.53
N GLN A 144 3.50 14.32 -13.23
CA GLN A 144 2.67 14.47 -14.44
C GLN A 144 1.35 15.17 -14.19
N VAL A 145 0.68 14.85 -13.09
CA VAL A 145 -0.60 15.48 -12.73
C VAL A 145 -0.40 16.95 -12.35
N ILE A 146 0.64 17.26 -11.59
CA ILE A 146 0.99 18.64 -11.19
C ILE A 146 1.37 19.46 -12.42
N THR A 147 2.19 18.95 -13.33
CA THR A 147 2.55 19.62 -14.59
C THR A 147 1.30 20.00 -15.39
N ARG A 148 0.38 19.05 -15.55
CA ARG A 148 -0.89 19.32 -16.25
C ARG A 148 -1.77 20.34 -15.55
N ALA A 149 -1.75 20.36 -14.21
CA ALA A 149 -2.48 21.36 -13.45
C ALA A 149 -1.93 22.79 -13.67
N ILE A 150 -0.62 22.94 -13.79
CA ILE A 150 0.03 24.19 -14.18
C ILE A 150 -0.38 24.59 -15.62
N GLU A 151 -0.24 23.66 -16.58
CA GLU A 151 -0.58 23.90 -17.99
C GLU A 151 -2.03 24.36 -18.18
N ARG A 152 -2.94 23.85 -17.34
CA ARG A 152 -4.38 24.21 -17.34
C ARG A 152 -4.71 25.43 -16.50
N ARG A 153 -3.73 26.07 -15.90
CA ARG A 153 -3.93 27.19 -14.96
C ARG A 153 -4.84 26.82 -13.78
N GLU A 154 -4.77 25.58 -13.32
CA GLU A 154 -5.47 25.13 -12.11
C GLU A 154 -4.71 25.59 -10.86
N ILE A 155 -3.37 25.60 -10.95
CA ILE A 155 -2.47 26.04 -9.88
C ILE A 155 -1.43 27.03 -10.39
N GLN A 156 -0.71 27.68 -9.48
CA GLN A 156 0.33 28.68 -9.77
C GLN A 156 1.46 28.08 -10.62
N SER A 157 2.02 28.88 -11.54
CA SER A 157 3.03 28.46 -12.53
C SER A 157 4.45 28.35 -11.95
N GLU A 158 4.75 29.07 -10.87
CA GLU A 158 6.07 29.16 -10.26
C GLU A 158 6.40 28.01 -9.31
N ILE A 159 5.52 27.01 -9.25
CA ILE A 159 5.66 25.85 -8.36
C ILE A 159 6.72 24.90 -8.91
N ASP A 160 7.65 24.50 -8.02
CA ASP A 160 8.55 23.37 -8.26
C ASP A 160 7.77 22.06 -8.25
N VAL A 161 7.61 21.47 -9.44
CA VAL A 161 6.80 20.25 -9.67
C VAL A 161 7.36 19.06 -8.88
N GLU A 162 8.69 18.91 -8.84
CA GLU A 162 9.33 17.80 -8.15
C GLU A 162 9.14 17.91 -6.64
N LEU A 163 9.41 19.08 -6.08
CA LEU A 163 9.27 19.34 -4.65
C LEU A 163 7.81 19.21 -4.19
N LEU A 164 6.84 19.69 -4.99
CA LEU A 164 5.43 19.55 -4.65
C LEU A 164 4.98 18.07 -4.70
N ALA A 165 5.43 17.29 -5.68
CA ALA A 165 5.15 15.85 -5.76
C ALA A 165 5.70 15.12 -4.51
N GLN A 166 6.96 15.39 -4.15
CA GLN A 166 7.58 14.85 -2.94
C GLN A 166 6.82 15.26 -1.67
N THR A 167 6.30 16.49 -1.63
CA THR A 167 5.53 16.99 -0.47
C THR A 167 4.21 16.22 -0.30
N PHE A 168 3.46 15.97 -1.37
CA PHE A 168 2.23 15.15 -1.29
C PHE A 168 2.53 13.71 -0.85
N ILE A 169 3.59 13.11 -1.38
CA ILE A 169 4.03 11.76 -1.01
C ILE A 169 4.49 11.71 0.45
N ALA A 170 5.31 12.68 0.89
CA ALA A 170 5.78 12.79 2.27
C ALA A 170 4.62 12.96 3.25
N LEU A 171 3.57 13.70 2.86
CA LEU A 171 2.37 13.86 3.66
C LEU A 171 1.65 12.51 3.89
N PHE A 172 1.55 11.67 2.86
CA PHE A 172 1.01 10.32 2.98
C PHE A 172 1.86 9.44 3.91
N TYR A 173 3.16 9.31 3.65
CA TYR A 173 4.04 8.46 4.46
C TYR A 173 4.17 8.94 5.91
N GLY A 174 4.26 10.26 6.12
CA GLY A 174 4.30 10.87 7.44
C GLY A 174 3.02 10.58 8.24
N ARG A 175 1.84 10.66 7.59
CA ARG A 175 0.56 10.29 8.20
C ARG A 175 0.50 8.80 8.47
N ALA A 176 0.86 7.95 7.52
CA ALA A 176 0.84 6.50 7.68
C ALA A 176 1.70 6.07 8.87
N TYR A 177 2.90 6.60 8.99
CA TYR A 177 3.78 6.33 10.13
C TYR A 177 3.19 6.84 11.45
N ARG A 178 2.85 8.13 11.54
CA ARG A 178 2.31 8.74 12.77
C ARG A 178 1.06 8.03 13.27
N ASP A 179 0.11 7.78 12.38
CA ASP A 179 -1.17 7.18 12.74
C ASP A 179 -1.05 5.70 13.10
N SER A 180 -0.04 4.99 12.58
CA SER A 180 0.27 3.63 13.00
C SER A 180 0.62 3.53 14.49
N LEU A 181 1.15 4.61 15.06
CA LEU A 181 1.51 4.70 16.48
C LEU A 181 0.32 5.08 17.39
N SER A 182 -0.84 5.38 16.81
CA SER A 182 -2.03 5.83 17.57
C SER A 182 -3.30 5.08 17.17
N THR A 183 -4.07 5.58 16.22
CA THR A 183 -5.40 5.09 15.86
C THR A 183 -5.43 4.26 14.57
N GLY A 184 -4.34 4.23 13.82
CA GLY A 184 -4.28 3.75 12.44
C GLY A 184 -4.58 4.85 11.43
N LEU A 185 -4.14 4.67 10.18
CA LEU A 185 -4.20 5.70 9.13
C LEU A 185 -5.63 6.18 8.86
N ASP A 186 -5.85 7.48 9.05
CA ASP A 186 -7.09 8.18 8.69
C ASP A 186 -6.96 8.76 7.27
N ALA A 187 -7.53 8.04 6.29
CA ALA A 187 -7.51 8.47 4.89
C ALA A 187 -8.39 9.71 4.62
N ASP A 188 -9.41 9.96 5.43
CA ASP A 188 -10.26 11.13 5.28
C ASP A 188 -9.54 12.39 5.81
N LEU A 189 -8.76 12.25 6.89
CA LEU A 189 -7.88 13.32 7.36
C LEU A 189 -6.73 13.58 6.38
N LEU A 190 -6.11 12.52 5.82
CA LEU A 190 -5.11 12.64 4.77
C LEU A 190 -5.64 13.46 3.59
N LYS A 191 -6.85 13.13 3.09
CA LYS A 191 -7.51 13.88 2.03
C LYS A 191 -7.65 15.36 2.37
N ARG A 192 -8.15 15.68 3.58
CA ARG A 192 -8.32 17.07 4.02
C ARG A 192 -7.01 17.85 4.04
N GLN A 193 -5.92 17.21 4.51
CA GLN A 193 -4.61 17.85 4.55
C GLN A 193 -4.04 18.08 3.15
N MET A 194 -4.17 17.10 2.23
CA MET A 194 -3.77 17.27 0.84
C MET A 194 -4.59 18.36 0.13
N LEU A 195 -5.89 18.42 0.35
CA LEU A 195 -6.74 19.48 -0.20
C LEU A 195 -6.40 20.85 0.40
N GLN A 196 -6.04 20.94 1.68
CA GLN A 196 -5.58 22.19 2.28
C GLN A 196 -4.30 22.71 1.61
N LEU A 197 -3.35 21.83 1.29
CA LEU A 197 -2.16 22.19 0.53
C LEU A 197 -2.53 22.66 -0.89
N TYR A 198 -3.44 21.94 -1.55
CA TYR A 198 -3.95 22.32 -2.87
C TYR A 198 -4.59 23.72 -2.87
N GLU A 199 -5.44 24.06 -1.90
CA GLU A 199 -6.11 25.36 -1.81
C GLU A 199 -5.14 26.55 -1.66
N VAL A 200 -3.95 26.32 -1.11
CA VAL A 200 -2.89 27.34 -0.99
C VAL A 200 -2.29 27.69 -2.35
N ILE A 201 -2.23 26.73 -3.26
CA ILE A 201 -1.56 26.86 -4.56
C ILE A 201 -2.54 27.01 -5.74
N ALA A 202 -3.82 26.78 -5.52
CA ALA A 202 -4.86 26.89 -6.55
C ALA A 202 -5.02 28.35 -7.02
N LEU A 203 -5.20 28.54 -8.33
CA LEU A 203 -5.61 29.82 -8.89
C LEU A 203 -7.11 30.02 -8.64
N LYS A 204 -7.49 31.22 -8.24
CA LYS A 204 -8.89 31.62 -8.00
C LYS A 204 -9.57 32.04 -9.29
#